data_995ed29e3054a6434fe9ca413d0730cd
#
_entry.id   995ed29e3054a6434fe9ca413d0730cd
#
_cell.length_a   1.000
_cell.length_b   1.000
_cell.length_c   1.000
_cell.angle_alpha   90.00
_cell.angle_beta   90.00
_cell.angle_gamma   90.00
#
_symmetry.space_group_name_H-M   'P 1'
#
loop_
_entity.id
_entity.type
_entity.pdbx_description
1 polymer ?
#
loop_
_entity_poly.entity_id
_entity_poly.type
_entity_poly.pdbx_seq_one_letter_code
_entity_poly.pdbx_strand_id
1 'polypeptide(L)'
;MKSTVKGDKGEAKVIEELSKLKDEQYLINNLILLGDNNISHQFDHILIRHNGVFIIETKNYYGEIKGTIDETYWTKTYINKGKMHTEHFMNPIKQNCAHIRYIKKILGKDIPFINIVVFVDNDVTKLGTYSVMNLSQLNKRISLWEIDKPLSLDKMKSINDTLLHLEADIQSDDHVGNIKELKKDRRNKRQEYILVIEKGLCPICGKKVQMNKNIYTCPKCKYKLVV
;
A
#
# COMPACT_ATOMS: atom_id res chain seq x y z
N MET A 1 -9.85 3.54 18.03
CA MET A 1 -8.75 3.20 18.93
C MET A 1 -8.30 1.73 18.89
N LYS A 2 -9.17 0.71 18.74
CA LYS A 2 -8.70 -0.70 18.71
C LYS A 2 -7.93 -1.13 17.43
N SER A 3 -8.05 -0.42 16.35
CA SER A 3 -7.41 -0.78 15.06
C SER A 3 -5.94 -0.37 14.99
N THR A 4 -5.55 0.77 15.56
CA THR A 4 -4.17 1.26 15.62
C THR A 4 -3.28 0.35 16.48
N VAL A 5 -3.70 0.02 17.70
CA VAL A 5 -2.94 -0.88 18.61
C VAL A 5 -2.66 -2.26 18.00
N LYS A 6 -3.54 -2.76 17.11
CA LYS A 6 -3.31 -4.04 16.44
C LYS A 6 -2.34 -3.89 15.25
N GLY A 7 -2.37 -2.77 14.56
CA GLY A 7 -1.40 -2.39 13.53
C GLY A 7 0.00 -2.37 14.12
N ASP A 8 0.21 -1.55 15.15
CA ASP A 8 1.48 -1.37 15.84
C ASP A 8 2.09 -2.70 16.32
N LYS A 9 1.27 -3.63 16.81
CA LYS A 9 1.72 -4.98 17.20
C LYS A 9 2.18 -5.82 16.01
N GLY A 10 1.54 -5.66 14.87
CA GLY A 10 1.94 -6.35 13.64
C GLY A 10 3.28 -5.86 13.13
N GLU A 11 3.44 -4.55 13.07
CA GLU A 11 4.69 -3.91 12.68
C GLU A 11 5.85 -4.28 13.60
N ALA A 12 5.63 -4.31 14.92
CA ALA A 12 6.63 -4.75 15.89
C ALA A 12 7.12 -6.18 15.62
N LYS A 13 6.23 -7.12 15.27
CA LYS A 13 6.62 -8.49 14.90
C LYS A 13 7.45 -8.53 13.60
N VAL A 14 7.14 -7.66 12.63
CA VAL A 14 7.93 -7.56 11.40
C VAL A 14 9.32 -7.01 11.70
N ILE A 15 9.45 -5.98 12.52
CA ILE A 15 10.74 -5.42 12.96
C ILE A 15 11.58 -6.50 13.67
N GLU A 16 10.97 -7.25 14.60
CA GLU A 16 11.63 -8.35 15.29
C GLU A 16 12.12 -9.43 14.31
N GLU A 17 11.31 -9.78 13.31
CA GLU A 17 11.73 -10.76 12.30
C GLU A 17 12.89 -10.23 11.45
N LEU A 18 12.82 -8.99 10.96
CA LEU A 18 13.86 -8.36 10.17
C LEU A 18 15.18 -8.20 10.94
N SER A 19 15.13 -7.99 12.26
CA SER A 19 16.33 -7.88 13.11
C SER A 19 17.17 -9.17 13.17
N LYS A 20 16.62 -10.31 12.79
CA LYS A 20 17.35 -11.60 12.74
C LYS A 20 18.25 -11.72 11.50
N LEU A 21 18.09 -10.85 10.50
CA LEU A 21 18.97 -10.80 9.34
C LEU A 21 20.36 -10.31 9.76
N LYS A 22 21.41 -11.02 9.34
CA LYS A 22 22.78 -10.80 9.86
C LYS A 22 23.64 -9.88 9.00
N ASP A 23 23.26 -9.68 7.72
CA ASP A 23 24.06 -8.84 6.82
C ASP A 23 23.83 -7.36 7.10
N GLU A 24 24.76 -6.53 6.63
CA GLU A 24 24.66 -5.09 6.75
C GLU A 24 23.41 -4.55 6.04
N GLN A 25 22.63 -3.76 6.75
CA GLN A 25 21.35 -3.24 6.30
C GLN A 25 20.96 -1.96 7.02
N TYR A 26 20.08 -1.19 6.40
CA TYR A 26 19.38 -0.07 7.02
C TYR A 26 17.89 -0.39 7.05
N LEU A 27 17.27 -0.24 8.21
CA LEU A 27 15.83 -0.42 8.40
C LEU A 27 15.21 0.88 8.89
N ILE A 28 14.31 1.43 8.07
CA ILE A 28 13.54 2.63 8.40
C ILE A 28 12.09 2.17 8.62
N ASN A 29 11.50 2.58 9.75
CA ASN A 29 10.15 2.21 10.13
C ASN A 29 9.28 3.46 10.24
N ASN A 30 8.01 3.34 9.85
CA ASN A 30 7.00 4.41 9.97
C ASN A 30 7.40 5.73 9.29
N LEU A 31 8.14 5.65 8.18
CA LEU A 31 8.57 6.83 7.43
C LEU A 31 7.36 7.53 6.79
N ILE A 32 7.21 8.82 7.06
CA ILE A 32 6.19 9.65 6.43
C ILE A 32 6.87 10.68 5.53
N LEU A 33 6.52 10.66 4.23
CA LEU A 33 7.02 11.61 3.25
C LEU A 33 5.86 12.41 2.64
N LEU A 34 6.06 13.71 2.46
CA LEU A 34 5.15 14.58 1.72
C LEU A 34 5.36 14.39 0.22
N GLY A 35 4.29 13.98 -0.46
CA GLY A 35 4.24 13.93 -1.91
C GLY A 35 3.64 15.17 -2.54
N ASP A 36 3.48 15.13 -3.86
CA ASP A 36 2.85 16.19 -4.64
C ASP A 36 1.43 16.50 -4.09
N ASN A 37 1.05 17.78 -4.07
CA ASN A 37 -0.26 18.26 -3.59
C ASN A 37 -0.56 17.95 -2.12
N ASN A 38 0.43 17.96 -1.25
CA ASN A 38 0.32 17.65 0.18
C ASN A 38 -0.24 16.26 0.49
N ILE A 39 -0.13 15.31 -0.46
CA ILE A 39 -0.48 13.92 -0.22
C ILE A 39 0.68 13.27 0.52
N SER A 40 0.47 12.85 1.76
CA SER A 40 1.47 12.13 2.52
C SER A 40 1.49 10.63 2.18
N HIS A 41 2.69 10.07 2.14
CA HIS A 41 2.93 8.63 1.98
C HIS A 41 3.54 8.11 3.27
N GLN A 42 2.88 7.17 3.92
CA GLN A 42 3.42 6.44 5.06
C GLN A 42 3.91 5.07 4.58
N PHE A 43 5.13 4.75 4.94
CA PHE A 43 5.78 3.47 4.67
C PHE A 43 5.90 2.72 6.00
N ASP A 44 5.33 1.53 6.11
CA ASP A 44 5.44 0.74 7.33
C ASP A 44 6.91 0.39 7.60
N HIS A 45 7.59 -0.21 6.58
CA HIS A 45 9.02 -0.49 6.67
C HIS A 45 9.72 -0.32 5.31
N ILE A 46 10.92 0.25 5.34
CA ILE A 46 11.85 0.29 4.20
C ILE A 46 13.14 -0.41 4.65
N LEU A 47 13.45 -1.54 4.04
CA LEU A 47 14.68 -2.28 4.30
C LEU A 47 15.64 -2.12 3.12
N ILE A 48 16.82 -1.55 3.37
CA ILE A 48 17.86 -1.30 2.37
C ILE A 48 18.98 -2.30 2.59
N ARG A 49 19.27 -3.12 1.59
CA ARG A 49 20.30 -4.16 1.61
C ARG A 49 21.07 -4.19 0.28
N HIS A 50 22.19 -4.92 0.28
CA HIS A 50 22.96 -5.12 -0.95
C HIS A 50 22.13 -5.68 -2.12
N ASN A 51 21.12 -6.51 -1.82
CA ASN A 51 20.25 -7.15 -2.82
C ASN A 51 18.95 -6.38 -3.10
N GLY A 52 18.85 -5.09 -2.71
CA GLY A 52 17.76 -4.21 -3.11
C GLY A 52 17.15 -3.39 -1.97
N VAL A 53 16.16 -2.60 -2.34
CA VAL A 53 15.35 -1.79 -1.42
C VAL A 53 13.96 -2.39 -1.34
N PHE A 54 13.65 -3.02 -0.21
CA PHE A 54 12.40 -3.70 0.04
C PHE A 54 11.42 -2.73 0.69
N ILE A 55 10.31 -2.47 0.02
CA ILE A 55 9.19 -1.69 0.56
C ILE A 55 8.18 -2.70 1.09
N ILE A 56 8.02 -2.71 2.42
CA ILE A 56 7.28 -3.74 3.13
C ILE A 56 6.01 -3.13 3.75
N GLU A 57 4.88 -3.61 3.32
CA GLU A 57 3.56 -3.29 3.86
C GLU A 57 3.12 -4.39 4.80
N THR A 58 2.73 -4.03 6.02
CA THR A 58 2.30 -4.97 7.07
C THR A 58 0.80 -5.05 7.16
N LYS A 59 0.25 -6.26 7.16
CA LYS A 59 -1.17 -6.52 7.42
C LYS A 59 -1.34 -7.47 8.59
N ASN A 60 -1.89 -6.95 9.69
CA ASN A 60 -2.19 -7.73 10.88
C ASN A 60 -3.70 -7.97 10.98
N TYR A 61 -4.23 -8.76 10.06
CA TYR A 61 -5.64 -9.13 10.03
C TYR A 61 -5.86 -10.50 10.66
N TYR A 62 -7.10 -10.90 10.83
CA TYR A 62 -7.51 -12.26 11.16
C TYR A 62 -8.65 -12.68 10.22
N GLY A 63 -8.84 -14.00 10.06
CA GLY A 63 -9.81 -14.54 9.14
C GLY A 63 -9.21 -14.91 7.78
N GLU A 64 -10.06 -15.32 6.86
CA GLU A 64 -9.67 -15.72 5.51
C GLU A 64 -9.46 -14.49 4.63
N ILE A 65 -8.35 -14.42 3.93
CA ILE A 65 -8.02 -13.35 2.98
C ILE A 65 -8.20 -13.90 1.56
N LYS A 66 -8.93 -13.16 0.73
CA LYS A 66 -9.10 -13.45 -0.70
C LYS A 66 -8.84 -12.22 -1.53
N GLY A 67 -8.20 -12.41 -2.66
CA GLY A 67 -7.93 -11.37 -3.64
C GLY A 67 -6.89 -11.81 -4.66
N THR A 68 -6.83 -11.08 -5.76
CA THR A 68 -5.86 -11.27 -6.84
C THR A 68 -5.05 -9.99 -7.06
N ILE A 69 -3.95 -10.08 -7.79
CA ILE A 69 -3.10 -8.92 -8.09
C ILE A 69 -3.84 -7.83 -8.87
N ASP A 70 -4.81 -8.22 -9.71
CA ASP A 70 -5.54 -7.30 -10.59
C ASP A 70 -6.69 -6.57 -9.90
N GLU A 71 -7.24 -7.13 -8.84
CA GLU A 71 -8.35 -6.54 -8.09
C GLU A 71 -7.94 -5.26 -7.38
N THR A 72 -8.86 -4.30 -7.29
CA THR A 72 -8.64 -3.04 -6.55
C THR A 72 -8.83 -3.24 -5.06
N TYR A 73 -9.75 -4.11 -4.69
CA TYR A 73 -10.08 -4.43 -3.30
C TYR A 73 -9.99 -5.93 -3.08
N TRP A 74 -9.44 -6.29 -1.93
CA TRP A 74 -9.44 -7.65 -1.41
C TRP A 74 -10.48 -7.79 -0.33
N THR A 75 -10.81 -9.03 0.02
CA THR A 75 -11.77 -9.34 1.09
C THR A 75 -11.10 -10.04 2.25
N LYS A 76 -11.63 -9.77 3.42
CA LYS A 76 -11.31 -10.44 4.66
C LYS A 76 -12.61 -10.97 5.25
N THR A 77 -12.71 -12.30 5.46
CA THR A 77 -13.87 -12.95 6.02
C THR A 77 -13.53 -13.58 7.37
N TYR A 78 -14.32 -13.31 8.38
CA TYR A 78 -14.09 -13.81 9.73
C TYR A 78 -15.40 -14.03 10.48
N ILE A 79 -15.34 -14.85 11.56
CA ILE A 79 -16.48 -15.10 12.44
C ILE A 79 -16.32 -14.24 13.70
N ASN A 80 -17.36 -13.49 14.03
CA ASN A 80 -17.45 -12.73 15.28
C ASN A 80 -18.83 -12.97 15.92
N LYS A 81 -18.84 -13.40 17.18
CA LYS A 81 -20.05 -13.75 17.92
C LYS A 81 -20.99 -14.71 17.16
N GLY A 82 -20.42 -15.72 16.52
CA GLY A 82 -21.16 -16.73 15.74
C GLY A 82 -21.70 -16.23 14.38
N LYS A 83 -21.42 -14.99 13.98
CA LYS A 83 -21.83 -14.44 12.68
C LYS A 83 -20.62 -14.26 11.78
N MET A 84 -20.80 -14.58 10.49
CA MET A 84 -19.81 -14.35 9.47
C MET A 84 -19.86 -12.88 9.02
N HIS A 85 -18.69 -12.26 8.97
CA HIS A 85 -18.48 -10.90 8.50
C HIS A 85 -17.50 -10.90 7.35
N THR A 86 -17.78 -10.09 6.32
CA THR A 86 -16.88 -9.85 5.19
C THR A 86 -16.62 -8.37 5.07
N GLU A 87 -15.36 -8.00 5.06
CA GLU A 87 -14.91 -6.61 4.89
C GLU A 87 -14.02 -6.50 3.65
N HIS A 88 -14.15 -5.37 2.95
CA HIS A 88 -13.29 -5.03 1.82
C HIS A 88 -12.18 -4.08 2.27
N PHE A 89 -10.97 -4.32 1.77
CA PHE A 89 -9.83 -3.42 1.97
C PHE A 89 -9.05 -3.25 0.67
N MET A 90 -8.34 -2.12 0.54
CA MET A 90 -7.55 -1.85 -0.65
C MET A 90 -6.50 -2.95 -0.84
N ASN A 91 -6.31 -3.36 -2.09
CA ASN A 91 -5.26 -4.32 -2.46
C ASN A 91 -3.88 -3.81 -1.99
N PRO A 92 -3.24 -4.49 -1.03
CA PRO A 92 -2.00 -3.99 -0.42
C PRO A 92 -0.82 -4.01 -1.39
N ILE A 93 -0.83 -4.86 -2.41
CA ILE A 93 0.19 -4.84 -3.47
C ILE A 93 0.08 -3.52 -4.25
N LYS A 94 -1.13 -3.09 -4.61
CA LYS A 94 -1.35 -1.82 -5.33
C LYS A 94 -1.06 -0.61 -4.45
N GLN A 95 -1.36 -0.69 -3.16
CA GLN A 95 -1.00 0.33 -2.18
C GLN A 95 0.52 0.51 -2.17
N ASN A 96 1.25 -0.57 -1.98
CA ASN A 96 2.70 -0.55 -1.91
C ASN A 96 3.37 -0.20 -3.26
N CYS A 97 2.76 -0.58 -4.39
CA CYS A 97 3.18 -0.09 -5.72
C CYS A 97 3.07 1.44 -5.85
N ALA A 98 2.10 2.07 -5.21
CA ALA A 98 1.99 3.53 -5.21
C ALA A 98 3.13 4.16 -4.40
N HIS A 99 3.49 3.58 -3.26
CA HIS A 99 4.64 3.98 -2.46
C HIS A 99 5.96 3.85 -3.26
N ILE A 100 6.16 2.72 -3.95
CA ILE A 100 7.33 2.51 -4.81
C ILE A 100 7.38 3.53 -5.95
N ARG A 101 6.28 3.83 -6.60
CA ARG A 101 6.26 4.87 -7.66
C ARG A 101 6.66 6.24 -7.13
N TYR A 102 6.24 6.57 -5.92
CA TYR A 102 6.60 7.82 -5.28
C TYR A 102 8.10 7.86 -4.93
N ILE A 103 8.61 6.83 -4.25
CA ILE A 103 10.02 6.81 -3.82
C ILE A 103 11.00 6.73 -5.01
N LYS A 104 10.58 6.13 -6.13
CA LYS A 104 11.35 6.14 -7.40
C LYS A 104 11.54 7.54 -7.99
N LYS A 105 10.63 8.47 -7.76
CA LYS A 105 10.80 9.86 -8.19
C LYS A 105 11.91 10.55 -7.40
N ILE A 106 12.08 10.17 -6.14
CA ILE A 106 13.06 10.76 -5.22
C ILE A 106 14.46 10.14 -5.44
N LEU A 107 14.53 8.83 -5.41
CA LEU A 107 15.80 8.10 -5.38
C LEU A 107 16.34 7.70 -6.77
N GLY A 108 15.50 7.79 -7.80
CA GLY A 108 15.84 7.36 -9.17
C GLY A 108 15.29 5.98 -9.52
N LYS A 109 15.29 5.70 -10.84
CA LYS A 109 14.69 4.49 -11.41
C LYS A 109 15.63 3.28 -11.38
N ASP A 110 16.92 3.52 -11.27
CA ASP A 110 17.96 2.48 -11.36
C ASP A 110 18.14 1.69 -10.04
N ILE A 111 17.44 2.10 -8.98
CA ILE A 111 17.43 1.36 -7.72
C ILE A 111 16.43 0.22 -7.81
N PRO A 112 16.84 -1.02 -7.48
CA PRO A 112 15.95 -2.18 -7.45
C PRO A 112 15.01 -2.09 -6.24
N PHE A 113 13.75 -1.72 -6.49
CA PHE A 113 12.70 -1.70 -5.47
C PHE A 113 11.86 -2.95 -5.53
N ILE A 114 11.70 -3.60 -4.39
CA ILE A 114 10.96 -4.85 -4.22
C ILE A 114 9.70 -4.59 -3.40
N ASN A 115 8.54 -5.00 -3.95
CA ASN A 115 7.25 -4.89 -3.28
C ASN A 115 7.00 -6.13 -2.42
N ILE A 116 6.90 -5.95 -1.10
CA ILE A 116 6.57 -7.02 -0.17
C ILE A 116 5.34 -6.63 0.66
N VAL A 117 4.39 -7.55 0.75
CA VAL A 117 3.24 -7.48 1.66
C VAL A 117 3.32 -8.65 2.64
N VAL A 118 3.40 -8.34 3.92
CA VAL A 118 3.50 -9.34 4.99
C VAL A 118 2.18 -9.45 5.73
N PHE A 119 1.61 -10.63 5.75
CA PHE A 119 0.51 -10.95 6.65
C PHE A 119 1.06 -11.65 7.90
N VAL A 120 0.80 -11.05 9.07
CA VAL A 120 1.44 -11.47 10.33
C VAL A 120 0.82 -12.72 10.90
N ASP A 121 -0.51 -12.74 11.00
CA ASP A 121 -1.28 -13.79 11.69
C ASP A 121 -2.20 -14.60 10.73
N ASN A 122 -2.05 -14.44 9.39
CA ASN A 122 -2.86 -15.15 8.39
C ASN A 122 -2.01 -16.10 7.55
N ASP A 123 -2.60 -17.23 7.15
CA ASP A 123 -2.04 -18.04 6.08
C ASP A 123 -2.52 -17.47 4.73
N VAL A 124 -1.57 -16.92 3.97
CA VAL A 124 -1.78 -16.32 2.65
C VAL A 124 -1.09 -17.08 1.53
N THR A 125 -0.61 -18.29 1.79
CA THR A 125 0.10 -19.13 0.80
C THR A 125 -0.75 -19.43 -0.44
N LYS A 126 -2.07 -19.46 -0.28
CA LYS A 126 -3.03 -19.72 -1.38
C LYS A 126 -3.22 -18.54 -2.33
N LEU A 127 -2.75 -17.33 -1.99
CA LEU A 127 -2.88 -16.16 -2.85
C LEU A 127 -1.96 -16.20 -4.09
N GLY A 128 -0.96 -17.10 -4.08
CA GLY A 128 -0.16 -17.45 -5.27
C GLY A 128 0.66 -16.31 -5.88
N THR A 129 0.97 -15.26 -5.13
CA THR A 129 1.74 -14.12 -5.62
C THR A 129 3.07 -13.97 -4.87
N TYR A 130 4.14 -13.68 -5.62
CA TYR A 130 5.48 -13.49 -5.04
C TYR A 130 5.61 -12.32 -4.07
N SER A 131 4.76 -11.31 -4.22
CA SER A 131 4.79 -10.11 -3.37
C SER A 131 4.11 -10.30 -2.01
N VAL A 132 3.35 -11.37 -1.81
CA VAL A 132 2.58 -11.61 -0.57
C VAL A 132 3.10 -12.84 0.13
N MET A 133 3.31 -12.72 1.43
CA MET A 133 3.85 -13.80 2.22
C MET A 133 3.42 -13.75 3.68
N ASN A 134 3.58 -14.87 4.37
CA ASN A 134 3.48 -14.94 5.83
C ASN A 134 4.76 -14.39 6.47
N LEU A 135 4.65 -13.91 7.70
CA LEU A 135 5.80 -13.40 8.47
C LEU A 135 6.95 -14.41 8.53
N SER A 136 6.67 -15.70 8.72
CA SER A 136 7.68 -16.76 8.79
C SER A 136 8.50 -16.96 7.49
N GLN A 137 8.01 -16.45 6.37
CA GLN A 137 8.68 -16.56 5.07
C GLN A 137 9.52 -15.32 4.73
N LEU A 138 9.36 -14.22 5.49
CA LEU A 138 9.92 -12.91 5.16
C LEU A 138 11.43 -12.95 4.98
N ASN A 139 12.17 -13.37 6.01
CA ASN A 139 13.62 -13.36 5.99
C ASN A 139 14.21 -14.28 4.93
N LYS A 140 13.61 -15.47 4.75
CA LYS A 140 14.02 -16.39 3.69
C LYS A 140 13.83 -15.75 2.32
N ARG A 141 12.71 -15.08 2.07
CA ARG A 141 12.41 -14.42 0.80
C ARG A 141 13.40 -13.28 0.53
N ILE A 142 13.68 -12.44 1.53
CA ILE A 142 14.63 -11.33 1.42
C ILE A 142 16.03 -11.86 1.13
N SER A 143 16.49 -12.87 1.86
CA SER A 143 17.85 -13.42 1.70
C SER A 143 18.08 -14.12 0.36
N LEU A 144 17.03 -14.70 -0.23
CA LEU A 144 17.10 -15.39 -1.53
C LEU A 144 16.78 -14.45 -2.72
N TRP A 145 16.51 -13.16 -2.46
CA TRP A 145 16.26 -12.22 -3.54
C TRP A 145 17.55 -11.88 -4.26
N GLU A 146 17.55 -12.03 -5.57
CA GLU A 146 18.68 -11.75 -6.44
C GLU A 146 18.43 -10.54 -7.31
N ILE A 147 19.48 -9.77 -7.57
CA ILE A 147 19.51 -8.64 -8.50
C ILE A 147 20.80 -8.70 -9.31
N ASP A 148 20.77 -8.17 -10.53
CA ASP A 148 21.92 -8.19 -11.44
C ASP A 148 23.14 -7.43 -10.89
N LYS A 149 22.90 -6.28 -10.23
CA LYS A 149 23.95 -5.40 -9.69
C LYS A 149 23.67 -5.09 -8.23
N PRO A 150 24.40 -5.72 -7.30
CA PRO A 150 24.26 -5.41 -5.87
C PRO A 150 24.54 -3.93 -5.56
N LEU A 151 23.80 -3.40 -4.59
CA LEU A 151 24.05 -2.06 -4.06
C LEU A 151 25.31 -2.07 -3.20
N SER A 152 26.22 -1.12 -3.44
CA SER A 152 27.38 -0.90 -2.56
C SER A 152 26.94 -0.34 -1.21
N LEU A 153 27.78 -0.47 -0.20
CA LEU A 153 27.54 0.09 1.13
C LEU A 153 27.32 1.61 1.08
N ASP A 154 28.14 2.32 0.30
CA ASP A 154 28.00 3.76 0.10
C ASP A 154 26.64 4.12 -0.53
N LYS A 155 26.19 3.32 -1.51
CA LYS A 155 24.88 3.52 -2.13
C LYS A 155 23.75 3.24 -1.14
N MET A 156 23.84 2.19 -0.35
CA MET A 156 22.87 1.86 0.70
C MET A 156 22.80 3.01 1.72
N LYS A 157 23.96 3.48 2.19
CA LYS A 157 24.05 4.63 3.11
C LYS A 157 23.45 5.89 2.50
N SER A 158 23.81 6.21 1.26
CA SER A 158 23.26 7.39 0.56
C SER A 158 21.73 7.34 0.44
N ILE A 159 21.14 6.18 0.16
CA ILE A 159 19.69 5.99 0.11
C ILE A 159 19.07 6.24 1.48
N ASN A 160 19.63 5.63 2.53
CA ASN A 160 19.18 5.80 3.90
C ASN A 160 19.19 7.27 4.34
N ASP A 161 20.33 7.94 4.15
CA ASP A 161 20.52 9.33 4.56
C ASP A 161 19.58 10.28 3.80
N THR A 162 19.35 10.01 2.50
CA THR A 162 18.39 10.79 1.70
C THR A 162 16.97 10.65 2.25
N LEU A 163 16.54 9.44 2.58
CA LEU A 163 15.19 9.19 3.10
C LEU A 163 14.97 9.81 4.47
N LEU A 164 15.94 9.68 5.37
CA LEU A 164 15.87 10.27 6.70
C LEU A 164 15.89 11.80 6.65
N HIS A 165 16.64 12.40 5.72
CA HIS A 165 16.66 13.85 5.53
C HIS A 165 15.33 14.41 5.00
N LEU A 166 14.60 13.60 4.23
CA LEU A 166 13.30 13.96 3.67
C LEU A 166 12.13 13.58 4.58
N GLU A 167 12.42 12.91 5.69
CA GLU A 167 11.43 12.69 6.72
C GLU A 167 10.90 14.06 7.14
N ALA A 168 9.71 14.37 6.68
CA ALA A 168 9.10 15.63 7.00
C ALA A 168 8.80 15.65 8.50
N ASP A 169 8.92 16.79 9.14
CA ASP A 169 8.41 17.09 10.49
C ASP A 169 6.85 16.98 10.50
N ILE A 170 6.34 15.90 9.92
CA ILE A 170 4.92 15.60 9.87
C ILE A 170 4.63 14.66 11.02
N GLN A 171 3.92 15.15 12.00
CA GLN A 171 3.39 14.30 13.05
C GLN A 171 2.37 13.30 12.45
N SER A 172 2.31 12.12 13.03
CA SER A 172 1.35 11.07 12.59
C SER A 172 -0.10 11.55 12.58
N ASP A 173 -0.46 12.49 13.44
CA ASP A 173 -1.79 13.10 13.50
C ASP A 173 -2.08 13.97 12.27
N ASP A 174 -1.11 14.67 11.72
CA ASP A 174 -1.25 15.44 10.49
C ASP A 174 -1.46 14.52 9.28
N HIS A 175 -0.76 13.38 9.25
CA HIS A 175 -0.99 12.35 8.21
C HIS A 175 -2.41 11.80 8.27
N VAL A 176 -2.93 11.46 9.46
CA VAL A 176 -4.31 10.98 9.66
C VAL A 176 -5.32 12.08 9.29
N GLY A 177 -5.04 13.34 9.62
CA GLY A 177 -5.83 14.51 9.22
C GLY A 177 -5.94 14.62 7.71
N ASN A 178 -4.81 14.61 7.02
CA ASN A 178 -4.72 14.66 5.55
C ASN A 178 -5.49 13.52 4.87
N ILE A 179 -5.37 12.28 5.38
CA ILE A 179 -6.14 11.14 4.84
C ILE A 179 -7.64 11.32 5.04
N LYS A 180 -8.09 11.83 6.19
CA LYS A 180 -9.52 12.08 6.47
C LYS A 180 -10.08 13.14 5.52
N GLU A 181 -9.35 14.21 5.30
CA GLU A 181 -9.72 15.29 4.40
C GLU A 181 -9.79 14.80 2.95
N LEU A 182 -8.78 14.08 2.46
CA LEU A 182 -8.79 13.45 1.14
C LEU A 182 -9.94 12.46 0.95
N LYS A 183 -10.30 11.69 1.99
CA LYS A 183 -11.47 10.79 1.93
C LYS A 183 -12.78 11.57 1.86
N LYS A 184 -12.88 12.70 2.57
CA LYS A 184 -14.03 13.60 2.53
C LYS A 184 -14.16 14.21 1.13
N ASP A 185 -13.09 14.73 0.57
CA ASP A 185 -13.04 15.32 -0.76
C ASP A 185 -13.40 14.31 -1.86
N ARG A 186 -12.84 13.10 -1.78
CA ARG A 186 -13.20 12.01 -2.72
C ARG A 186 -14.68 11.65 -2.62
N ARG A 187 -15.27 11.64 -1.42
CA ARG A 187 -16.69 11.35 -1.21
C ARG A 187 -17.56 12.47 -1.79
N ASN A 188 -17.21 13.72 -1.52
CA ASN A 188 -17.90 14.88 -2.05
C ASN A 188 -17.84 14.89 -3.59
N LYS A 189 -16.65 14.70 -4.16
CA LYS A 189 -16.45 14.62 -5.61
C LYS A 189 -17.20 13.44 -6.24
N ARG A 190 -17.27 12.30 -5.57
CA ARG A 190 -18.08 11.16 -6.03
C ARG A 190 -19.57 11.50 -6.02
N GLN A 191 -20.07 12.20 -5.01
CA GLN A 191 -21.45 12.65 -4.93
C GLN A 191 -21.80 13.64 -6.03
N GLU A 192 -20.92 14.60 -6.31
CA GLU A 192 -21.07 15.52 -7.46
C GLU A 192 -21.12 14.74 -8.77
N TYR A 193 -20.25 13.73 -8.94
CA TYR A 193 -20.24 12.90 -10.15
C TYR A 193 -21.53 12.09 -10.31
N ILE A 194 -22.09 11.57 -9.22
CA ILE A 194 -23.39 10.87 -9.22
C ILE A 194 -24.49 11.81 -9.68
N LEU A 195 -24.57 13.02 -9.12
CA LEU A 195 -25.58 14.01 -9.51
C LEU A 195 -25.52 14.41 -10.98
N VAL A 196 -24.31 14.48 -11.56
CA VAL A 196 -24.12 14.76 -12.99
C VAL A 196 -24.56 13.57 -13.85
N ILE A 197 -24.24 12.35 -13.40
CA ILE A 197 -24.59 11.11 -14.10
C ILE A 197 -26.08 10.85 -14.07
N GLU A 198 -26.77 11.15 -12.98
CA GLU A 198 -28.23 11.06 -12.87
C GLU A 198 -28.94 11.97 -13.87
N LYS A 199 -28.29 13.06 -14.27
CA LYS A 199 -28.75 13.93 -15.40
C LYS A 199 -28.40 13.34 -16.78
N GLY A 200 -27.88 12.13 -16.85
CA GLY A 200 -27.47 11.46 -18.09
C GLY A 200 -26.19 11.98 -18.72
N LEU A 201 -25.37 12.75 -17.97
CA LEU A 201 -24.16 13.39 -18.48
C LEU A 201 -22.89 12.80 -17.84
N CYS A 202 -21.81 12.79 -18.59
CA CYS A 202 -20.49 12.37 -18.10
C CYS A 202 -19.84 13.50 -17.29
N PRO A 203 -19.42 13.26 -16.03
CA PRO A 203 -18.80 14.29 -15.19
C PRO A 203 -17.41 14.74 -15.68
N ILE A 204 -16.81 13.99 -16.62
CA ILE A 204 -15.48 14.30 -17.14
C ILE A 204 -15.56 15.14 -18.42
N CYS A 205 -16.50 14.84 -19.33
CA CYS A 205 -16.53 15.48 -20.66
C CYS A 205 -17.90 16.02 -21.06
N GLY A 206 -18.91 15.98 -20.18
CA GLY A 206 -20.26 16.53 -20.41
C GLY A 206 -21.10 15.80 -21.46
N LYS A 207 -20.62 14.71 -22.07
CA LYS A 207 -21.38 13.95 -23.07
C LYS A 207 -22.34 12.96 -22.42
N LYS A 208 -23.40 12.57 -23.15
CA LYS A 208 -24.35 11.57 -22.68
C LYS A 208 -23.65 10.27 -22.28
N VAL A 209 -24.03 9.71 -21.14
CA VAL A 209 -23.59 8.40 -20.66
C VAL A 209 -24.60 7.31 -21.02
N GLN A 210 -24.12 6.09 -21.09
CA GLN A 210 -24.94 4.88 -21.25
C GLN A 210 -24.93 4.12 -19.92
N MET A 211 -26.10 3.64 -19.52
CA MET A 211 -26.27 2.84 -18.30
C MET A 211 -26.49 1.37 -18.68
N ASN A 212 -25.74 0.49 -18.06
CA ASN A 212 -25.98 -0.96 -18.11
C ASN A 212 -25.92 -1.50 -16.67
N LYS A 213 -27.05 -1.95 -16.15
CA LYS A 213 -27.24 -2.29 -14.72
C LYS A 213 -26.83 -1.08 -13.86
N ASN A 214 -25.84 -1.26 -12.96
CA ASN A 214 -25.33 -0.19 -12.08
C ASN A 214 -24.05 0.46 -12.61
N ILE A 215 -23.73 0.29 -13.90
CA ILE A 215 -22.49 0.83 -14.50
C ILE A 215 -22.86 1.89 -15.53
N TYR A 216 -22.42 3.10 -15.27
CA TYR A 216 -22.48 4.19 -16.25
C TYR A 216 -21.18 4.25 -17.03
N THR A 217 -21.28 4.30 -18.35
CA THR A 217 -20.13 4.36 -19.25
C THR A 217 -20.27 5.54 -20.21
N CYS A 218 -19.24 6.34 -20.33
CA CYS A 218 -19.18 7.38 -21.35
C CYS A 218 -18.58 6.83 -22.65
N PRO A 219 -19.31 6.81 -23.76
CA PRO A 219 -18.81 6.31 -25.03
C PRO A 219 -17.66 7.17 -25.59
N LYS A 220 -17.59 8.46 -25.22
CA LYS A 220 -16.56 9.38 -25.71
C LYS A 220 -15.24 9.22 -24.96
N CYS A 221 -15.21 9.42 -23.63
CA CYS A 221 -13.96 9.42 -22.86
C CYS A 221 -13.69 8.10 -22.10
N LYS A 222 -14.58 7.09 -22.28
CA LYS A 222 -14.47 5.76 -21.67
C LYS A 222 -14.55 5.77 -20.13
N TYR A 223 -14.90 6.91 -19.53
CA TYR A 223 -15.12 6.99 -18.07
C TYR A 223 -16.21 6.01 -17.64
N LYS A 224 -15.99 5.31 -16.54
CA LYS A 224 -16.93 4.37 -15.94
C LYS A 224 -17.16 4.72 -14.47
N LEU A 225 -18.42 4.68 -14.03
CA LEU A 225 -18.79 4.77 -12.63
C LEU A 225 -19.75 3.64 -12.29
N VAL A 226 -19.52 2.97 -11.17
CA VAL A 226 -20.44 2.00 -10.56
C VAL A 226 -21.18 2.74 -9.45
N VAL A 227 -22.50 2.76 -9.51
CA VAL A 227 -23.40 3.42 -8.53
C VAL A 227 -24.10 2.38 -7.66
#